data_35093302cd502b1d95907c46f39dd4a7
#
_entry.id   35093302cd502b1d95907c46f39dd4a7
#
_cell.length_a   1.000
_cell.length_b   1.000
_cell.length_c   1.000
_cell.angle_alpha   90.00
_cell.angle_beta   90.00
_cell.angle_gamma   90.00
#
_symmetry.space_group_name_H-M   'P 1'
#
loop_
_entity.id
_entity.type
_entity.pdbx_description
1 polymer ?
#
loop_
_entity_poly.entity_id
_entity_poly.type
_entity_poly.pdbx_seq_one_letter_code
_entity_poly.pdbx_strand_id
1 'polypeptide(L)'
;TQAANIRDAWQLIFPNLQSTEVIGIKVNCINRNHSSHPEVAYAVAESLIDSLDINPNKVIIWDRSNSELENARYSINTSQTGIRCFGTMPKVSQFRRVIQSNLDGGIGYNKSLEVDLGNDRKDHFSRILTDLCTYLINLPVLKDHVLSGVSLSMKNHFGSITLPQSCHGGNCEPYISNLNNHPLIKEKTSLVLCDALLGIYHGGPYGPPQWINRQLLASTDPVALDYTGMQLINKRRREDGLRSLEKATIYLRSAARLGLGTNDPELIDLVNV
;
A
#
# COMPACT_ATOMS: atom_id res chain seq x y z
N THR A 1 7.67 -13.18 -14.54
CA THR A 1 7.73 -14.57 -14.05
C THR A 1 7.73 -15.51 -15.23
N GLN A 2 8.52 -16.58 -15.18
CA GLN A 2 8.46 -17.68 -16.18
C GLN A 2 7.35 -18.70 -15.81
N ALA A 3 6.28 -18.24 -15.18
CA ALA A 3 5.15 -19.08 -14.81
C ALA A 3 4.36 -19.49 -16.05
N ALA A 4 3.99 -20.78 -16.15
CA ALA A 4 3.25 -21.31 -17.29
C ALA A 4 1.76 -20.89 -17.28
N ASN A 5 1.23 -20.57 -16.12
CA ASN A 5 -0.16 -20.16 -15.91
C ASN A 5 -0.29 -19.32 -14.63
N ILE A 6 -1.50 -18.81 -14.35
CA ILE A 6 -1.77 -17.94 -13.21
C ILE A 6 -1.59 -18.63 -11.84
N ARG A 7 -1.89 -19.93 -11.73
CA ARG A 7 -1.65 -20.71 -10.51
C ARG A 7 -0.15 -20.77 -10.19
N ASP A 8 0.68 -21.10 -11.18
CA ASP A 8 2.13 -21.14 -11.02
C ASP A 8 2.69 -19.78 -10.63
N ALA A 9 2.15 -18.70 -11.23
CA ALA A 9 2.54 -17.34 -10.87
C ALA A 9 2.25 -17.02 -9.40
N TRP A 10 1.05 -17.35 -8.90
CA TRP A 10 0.72 -17.16 -7.49
C TRP A 10 1.53 -18.06 -6.55
N GLN A 11 1.84 -19.29 -6.96
CA GLN A 11 2.70 -20.19 -6.16
C GLN A 11 4.14 -19.68 -6.05
N LEU A 12 4.65 -18.95 -7.05
CA LEU A 12 5.95 -18.27 -6.95
C LEU A 12 5.92 -17.10 -5.94
N ILE A 13 4.79 -16.39 -5.84
CA ILE A 13 4.61 -15.30 -4.88
C ILE A 13 4.35 -15.84 -3.46
N PHE A 14 3.64 -16.96 -3.33
CA PHE A 14 3.25 -17.58 -2.06
C PHE A 14 3.66 -19.08 -2.05
N PRO A 15 4.96 -19.40 -2.04
CA PRO A 15 5.45 -20.77 -2.29
C PRO A 15 5.04 -21.78 -1.23
N ASN A 16 4.72 -21.34 -0.01
CA ASN A 16 4.43 -22.21 1.13
C ASN A 16 3.08 -21.88 1.79
N LEU A 17 2.15 -21.28 1.05
CA LEU A 17 0.87 -20.85 1.59
C LEU A 17 0.09 -22.04 2.18
N GLN A 18 -0.27 -21.92 3.47
CA GLN A 18 -1.07 -22.88 4.19
C GLN A 18 -2.55 -22.48 4.21
N SER A 19 -3.46 -23.42 4.29
CA SER A 19 -4.90 -23.17 4.31
C SER A 19 -5.40 -22.32 5.51
N THR A 20 -4.61 -22.24 6.57
CA THR A 20 -4.89 -21.42 7.76
C THR A 20 -4.43 -19.99 7.62
N GLU A 21 -3.53 -19.70 6.69
CA GLU A 21 -2.91 -18.39 6.53
C GLU A 21 -3.82 -17.38 5.83
N VAL A 22 -3.56 -16.11 6.07
CA VAL A 22 -4.40 -15.01 5.61
C VAL A 22 -3.58 -14.06 4.75
N ILE A 23 -4.10 -13.75 3.57
CA ILE A 23 -3.53 -12.75 2.66
C ILE A 23 -4.28 -11.43 2.85
N GLY A 24 -3.57 -10.40 3.28
CA GLY A 24 -4.09 -9.05 3.37
C GLY A 24 -3.80 -8.25 2.10
N ILE A 25 -4.82 -7.66 1.49
CA ILE A 25 -4.68 -6.71 0.38
C ILE A 25 -4.83 -5.30 0.95
N LYS A 26 -3.69 -4.61 1.14
CA LYS A 26 -3.65 -3.23 1.67
C LYS A 26 -3.89 -2.25 0.53
N VAL A 27 -5.10 -1.70 0.48
CA VAL A 27 -5.51 -0.69 -0.51
C VAL A 27 -5.16 0.74 -0.06
N ASN A 28 -5.40 1.75 -0.89
CA ASN A 28 -5.24 3.17 -0.59
C ASN A 28 -6.54 3.92 -0.82
N CYS A 29 -7.24 4.29 0.24
CA CYS A 29 -8.58 4.90 0.19
C CYS A 29 -8.63 6.33 0.78
N ILE A 30 -7.50 6.93 1.14
CA ILE A 30 -7.44 8.26 1.77
C ILE A 30 -8.02 9.38 0.90
N ASN A 31 -7.97 9.24 -0.42
CA ASN A 31 -8.52 10.17 -1.37
C ASN A 31 -9.68 9.50 -2.14
N ARG A 32 -10.91 9.84 -1.78
CA ARG A 32 -12.12 9.26 -2.40
C ARG A 32 -12.20 9.43 -3.93
N ASN A 33 -11.54 10.47 -4.47
CA ASN A 33 -11.55 10.76 -5.90
C ASN A 33 -10.46 9.98 -6.66
N HIS A 34 -9.49 9.41 -5.93
CA HIS A 34 -8.38 8.64 -6.50
C HIS A 34 -7.90 7.63 -5.45
N SER A 35 -8.64 6.57 -5.32
CA SER A 35 -8.37 5.41 -4.46
C SER A 35 -8.00 4.20 -5.31
N SER A 36 -7.45 3.16 -4.69
CA SER A 36 -7.35 1.85 -5.33
C SER A 36 -8.75 1.41 -5.76
N HIS A 37 -8.92 1.06 -7.04
CA HIS A 37 -10.22 0.67 -7.57
C HIS A 37 -10.67 -0.66 -6.93
N PRO A 38 -11.91 -0.73 -6.40
CA PRO A 38 -12.44 -1.98 -5.87
C PRO A 38 -12.36 -3.12 -6.87
N GLU A 39 -12.61 -2.84 -8.14
CA GLU A 39 -12.56 -3.81 -9.23
C GLU A 39 -11.18 -4.48 -9.35
N VAL A 40 -10.09 -3.72 -9.16
CA VAL A 40 -8.73 -4.26 -9.17
C VAL A 40 -8.48 -5.11 -7.92
N ALA A 41 -8.86 -4.62 -6.73
CA ALA A 41 -8.64 -5.33 -5.49
C ALA A 41 -9.43 -6.64 -5.42
N TYR A 42 -10.69 -6.64 -5.85
CA TYR A 42 -11.52 -7.85 -5.90
C TYR A 42 -11.05 -8.82 -6.98
N ALA A 43 -10.64 -8.36 -8.17
CA ALA A 43 -10.08 -9.24 -9.21
C ALA A 43 -8.80 -9.95 -8.72
N VAL A 44 -7.95 -9.27 -7.95
CA VAL A 44 -6.78 -9.89 -7.30
C VAL A 44 -7.22 -10.93 -6.28
N ALA A 45 -8.20 -10.61 -5.44
CA ALA A 45 -8.71 -11.51 -4.41
C ALA A 45 -9.35 -12.77 -5.02
N GLU A 46 -10.18 -12.62 -6.05
CA GLU A 46 -10.82 -13.72 -6.78
C GLU A 46 -9.78 -14.59 -7.50
N SER A 47 -8.80 -13.96 -8.15
CA SER A 47 -7.70 -14.69 -8.80
C SER A 47 -6.90 -15.55 -7.82
N LEU A 48 -6.62 -15.05 -6.60
CA LEU A 48 -5.98 -15.82 -5.54
C LEU A 48 -6.83 -17.01 -5.11
N ILE A 49 -8.12 -16.78 -4.86
CA ILE A 49 -9.07 -17.80 -4.40
C ILE A 49 -9.16 -18.92 -5.42
N ASP A 50 -9.43 -18.57 -6.68
CA ASP A 50 -9.64 -19.54 -7.76
C ASP A 50 -8.36 -20.30 -8.13
N SER A 51 -7.21 -19.61 -8.09
CA SER A 51 -5.94 -20.22 -8.50
C SER A 51 -5.30 -21.07 -7.40
N LEU A 52 -5.43 -20.69 -6.13
CA LEU A 52 -4.77 -21.36 -5.02
C LEU A 52 -5.72 -22.21 -4.17
N ASP A 53 -7.00 -22.26 -4.52
CA ASP A 53 -8.06 -23.01 -3.81
C ASP A 53 -8.13 -22.65 -2.31
N ILE A 54 -8.03 -21.35 -2.01
CA ILE A 54 -8.10 -20.85 -0.64
C ILE A 54 -9.52 -20.41 -0.29
N ASN A 55 -9.88 -20.55 0.99
CA ASN A 55 -11.18 -20.10 1.45
C ASN A 55 -11.29 -18.57 1.30
N PRO A 56 -12.36 -18.03 0.69
CA PRO A 56 -12.52 -16.59 0.50
C PRO A 56 -12.35 -15.74 1.77
N ASN A 57 -12.69 -16.27 2.95
CA ASN A 57 -12.51 -15.56 4.22
C ASN A 57 -11.05 -15.44 4.68
N LYS A 58 -10.12 -16.08 3.96
CA LYS A 58 -8.67 -15.94 4.16
C LYS A 58 -8.07 -14.79 3.35
N VAL A 59 -8.88 -14.08 2.58
CA VAL A 59 -8.48 -12.84 1.91
C VAL A 59 -9.15 -11.66 2.61
N ILE A 60 -8.34 -10.67 3.02
CA ILE A 60 -8.80 -9.45 3.70
C ILE A 60 -8.36 -8.24 2.88
N ILE A 61 -9.31 -7.53 2.28
CA ILE A 61 -9.07 -6.20 1.72
C ILE A 61 -9.17 -5.19 2.86
N TRP A 62 -8.17 -4.32 3.02
CA TRP A 62 -8.16 -3.43 4.17
C TRP A 62 -7.47 -2.09 3.94
N ASP A 63 -7.88 -1.10 4.72
CA ASP A 63 -7.19 0.18 4.86
C ASP A 63 -7.33 0.69 6.31
N ARG A 64 -7.01 1.94 6.52
CA ARG A 64 -7.00 2.60 7.82
C ARG A 64 -8.38 2.64 8.48
N SER A 65 -9.45 2.91 7.72
CA SER A 65 -10.78 3.01 8.28
C SER A 65 -11.89 2.50 7.35
N ASN A 66 -13.00 2.04 7.97
CA ASN A 66 -14.21 1.67 7.24
C ASN A 66 -14.75 2.85 6.42
N SER A 67 -14.76 4.06 7.00
CA SER A 67 -15.30 5.24 6.30
C SER A 67 -14.49 5.63 5.05
N GLU A 68 -13.17 5.40 5.04
CA GLU A 68 -12.35 5.64 3.84
C GLU A 68 -12.60 4.55 2.78
N LEU A 69 -12.75 3.29 3.19
CA LEU A 69 -13.14 2.19 2.31
C LEU A 69 -14.51 2.43 1.67
N GLU A 70 -15.53 2.76 2.46
CA GLU A 70 -16.89 3.07 1.96
C GLU A 70 -16.89 4.26 1.00
N ASN A 71 -16.15 5.33 1.31
CA ASN A 71 -15.99 6.48 0.43
C ASN A 71 -15.29 6.14 -0.90
N ALA A 72 -14.46 5.09 -0.90
CA ALA A 72 -13.83 4.51 -2.07
C ALA A 72 -14.67 3.40 -2.73
N ARG A 73 -15.93 3.23 -2.32
CA ARG A 73 -16.91 2.28 -2.86
C ARG A 73 -16.64 0.81 -2.55
N TYR A 74 -15.84 0.51 -1.54
CA TYR A 74 -15.72 -0.84 -1.01
C TYR A 74 -16.90 -1.18 -0.12
N SER A 75 -17.38 -2.42 -0.18
CA SER A 75 -18.41 -2.95 0.72
C SER A 75 -17.79 -3.56 1.96
N ILE A 76 -18.13 -3.03 3.13
CA ILE A 76 -17.60 -3.55 4.40
C ILE A 76 -18.14 -4.95 4.67
N ASN A 77 -17.24 -5.89 4.91
CA ASN A 77 -17.56 -7.27 5.27
C ASN A 77 -16.64 -7.74 6.42
N THR A 78 -17.15 -7.76 7.62
CA THR A 78 -16.47 -8.27 8.83
C THR A 78 -16.86 -9.71 9.18
N SER A 79 -17.76 -10.32 8.38
CA SER A 79 -18.23 -11.70 8.61
C SER A 79 -17.10 -12.72 8.35
N GLN A 80 -17.37 -13.97 8.70
CA GLN A 80 -16.46 -15.09 8.42
C GLN A 80 -16.76 -15.78 7.07
N THR A 81 -17.61 -15.17 6.23
CA THR A 81 -17.98 -15.70 4.91
C THR A 81 -17.58 -14.72 3.80
N GLY A 82 -17.11 -15.26 2.68
CA GLY A 82 -16.67 -14.47 1.53
C GLY A 82 -15.38 -13.69 1.78
N ILE A 83 -14.99 -12.86 0.81
CA ILE A 83 -13.86 -11.95 0.92
C ILE A 83 -14.17 -10.91 2.01
N ARG A 84 -13.29 -10.81 2.98
CA ARG A 84 -13.45 -9.84 4.08
C ARG A 84 -12.95 -8.47 3.62
N CYS A 85 -13.63 -7.40 4.06
CA CYS A 85 -13.23 -6.03 3.75
C CYS A 85 -13.56 -5.13 4.93
N PHE A 86 -12.54 -4.59 5.61
CA PHE A 86 -12.74 -3.69 6.75
C PHE A 86 -11.49 -2.89 7.09
N GLY A 87 -11.69 -1.78 7.80
CA GLY A 87 -10.61 -0.91 8.26
C GLY A 87 -10.16 -1.21 9.69
N THR A 88 -8.98 -0.70 10.03
CA THR A 88 -8.45 -0.72 11.39
C THR A 88 -9.38 0.00 12.37
N MET A 89 -10.03 1.07 11.90
CA MET A 89 -10.96 1.91 12.67
C MET A 89 -12.28 2.07 11.94
N PRO A 90 -13.40 2.36 12.68
CA PRO A 90 -14.68 2.66 12.02
C PRO A 90 -14.63 3.96 11.21
N LYS A 91 -14.07 5.03 11.79
CA LYS A 91 -14.00 6.36 11.17
C LYS A 91 -12.69 7.08 11.49
N VAL A 92 -12.25 7.92 10.56
CA VAL A 92 -11.21 8.95 10.79
C VAL A 92 -11.93 10.28 11.00
N SER A 93 -11.53 11.05 12.02
CA SER A 93 -12.10 12.39 12.23
C SER A 93 -11.79 13.34 11.09
N GLN A 94 -12.61 14.42 10.92
CA GLN A 94 -12.36 15.48 9.93
C GLN A 94 -10.95 16.09 10.08
N PHE A 95 -10.39 16.10 11.29
CA PHE A 95 -9.05 16.58 11.58
C PHE A 95 -7.99 15.47 11.51
N ARG A 96 -8.33 14.28 10.98
CA ARG A 96 -7.45 13.12 10.88
C ARG A 96 -6.83 12.65 12.20
N ARG A 97 -7.41 13.07 13.32
CA ARG A 97 -7.07 12.52 14.63
C ARG A 97 -7.77 11.18 14.76
N VAL A 98 -7.04 10.20 15.28
CA VAL A 98 -7.63 8.95 15.74
C VAL A 98 -8.63 9.33 16.83
N ILE A 99 -9.93 9.28 16.53
CA ILE A 99 -10.91 9.32 17.60
C ILE A 99 -10.79 7.94 18.25
N GLN A 100 -10.22 7.91 19.43
CA GLN A 100 -10.22 6.77 20.31
C GLN A 100 -11.62 6.60 20.92
N SER A 101 -12.62 6.47 20.07
CA SER A 101 -13.90 5.94 20.53
C SER A 101 -13.81 4.44 20.39
N ASN A 102 -13.93 3.77 21.51
CA ASN A 102 -14.15 2.35 21.56
C ASN A 102 -15.25 1.99 20.54
N LEU A 103 -14.91 1.48 19.21
CA LEU A 103 -15.10 0.07 19.17
C LEU A 103 -16.47 -0.41 18.67
N ASP A 104 -17.21 0.34 17.90
CA ASP A 104 -18.24 -0.31 17.12
C ASP A 104 -17.67 -0.60 15.71
N GLY A 105 -16.92 -1.72 15.59
CA GLY A 105 -16.58 -2.33 14.31
C GLY A 105 -15.14 -2.21 13.81
N GLY A 106 -14.19 -1.62 14.54
CA GLY A 106 -12.78 -1.61 14.16
C GLY A 106 -11.94 -2.58 15.00
N ILE A 107 -10.92 -3.20 14.41
CA ILE A 107 -10.01 -4.10 15.12
C ILE A 107 -9.00 -3.34 16.00
N GLY A 108 -8.72 -2.07 15.66
CA GLY A 108 -7.82 -1.19 16.40
C GLY A 108 -6.33 -1.43 16.13
N TYR A 109 -5.50 -0.83 16.99
CA TYR A 109 -4.04 -0.89 16.91
C TYR A 109 -3.46 -1.74 18.04
N ASN A 110 -2.35 -2.41 17.78
CA ASN A 110 -1.66 -3.24 18.76
C ASN A 110 -0.75 -2.38 19.65
N LYS A 111 -1.26 -1.99 20.83
CA LYS A 111 -0.54 -1.14 21.80
C LYS A 111 0.63 -1.83 22.49
N SER A 112 0.75 -3.16 22.37
CA SER A 112 1.84 -3.92 22.96
C SER A 112 3.06 -4.01 22.04
N LEU A 113 2.94 -3.55 20.79
CA LEU A 113 4.01 -3.57 19.80
C LEU A 113 4.26 -2.16 19.28
N GLU A 114 5.38 -1.59 19.67
CA GLU A 114 5.86 -0.30 19.16
C GLU A 114 6.73 -0.51 17.91
N VAL A 115 6.62 0.41 16.96
CA VAL A 115 7.58 0.58 15.85
C VAL A 115 8.36 1.86 16.06
N ASP A 116 9.69 1.76 16.03
CA ASP A 116 10.57 2.92 16.02
C ASP A 116 10.71 3.44 14.60
N LEU A 117 10.26 4.66 14.39
CA LEU A 117 10.27 5.33 13.09
C LEU A 117 11.49 6.25 12.91
N GLY A 118 12.35 6.36 13.94
CA GLY A 118 13.46 7.30 13.98
C GLY A 118 13.07 8.69 14.49
N ASN A 119 14.09 9.53 14.81
CA ASN A 119 13.90 10.88 15.36
C ASN A 119 12.99 10.89 16.60
N ASP A 120 13.19 9.95 17.52
CA ASP A 120 12.40 9.75 18.74
C ASP A 120 10.90 9.54 18.50
N ARG A 121 10.53 9.14 17.28
CA ARG A 121 9.15 8.87 16.90
C ARG A 121 8.84 7.38 16.98
N LYS A 122 7.87 7.05 17.82
CA LYS A 122 7.31 5.70 17.92
C LYS A 122 5.84 5.68 17.58
N ASP A 123 5.35 4.56 17.10
CA ASP A 123 3.95 4.38 16.72
C ASP A 123 3.51 2.91 16.94
N HIS A 124 2.25 2.59 16.64
CA HIS A 124 1.68 1.26 16.78
C HIS A 124 1.02 0.81 15.49
N PHE A 125 1.19 -0.47 15.16
CA PHE A 125 0.60 -1.06 13.97
C PHE A 125 -0.87 -1.43 14.13
N SER A 126 -1.59 -1.40 13.02
CA SER A 126 -2.91 -2.01 12.87
C SER A 126 -2.90 -3.48 13.29
N ARG A 127 -3.91 -3.90 14.07
CA ARG A 127 -4.10 -5.30 14.43
C ARG A 127 -4.48 -6.18 13.24
N ILE A 128 -4.94 -5.61 12.12
CA ILE A 128 -5.05 -6.36 10.87
C ILE A 128 -3.69 -6.91 10.45
N LEU A 129 -2.67 -6.06 10.51
CA LEU A 129 -1.30 -6.42 10.15
C LEU A 129 -0.64 -7.35 11.19
N THR A 130 -0.81 -7.06 12.49
CA THR A 130 -0.13 -7.81 13.55
C THR A 130 -0.77 -9.16 13.85
N ASP A 131 -2.11 -9.22 13.87
CA ASP A 131 -2.86 -10.34 14.44
C ASP A 131 -3.54 -11.22 13.36
N LEU A 132 -3.81 -10.68 12.17
CA LEU A 132 -4.59 -11.40 11.17
C LEU A 132 -3.79 -11.83 9.95
N CYS A 133 -3.06 -10.92 9.31
CA CYS A 133 -2.41 -11.21 8.04
C CYS A 133 -1.08 -11.95 8.22
N THR A 134 -0.92 -13.06 7.49
CA THR A 134 0.36 -13.74 7.34
C THR A 134 1.17 -13.10 6.21
N TYR A 135 0.51 -12.84 5.09
CA TYR A 135 1.09 -12.23 3.90
C TYR A 135 0.38 -10.95 3.52
N LEU A 136 1.06 -10.07 2.79
CA LEU A 136 0.52 -8.82 2.26
C LEU A 136 0.72 -8.72 0.75
N ILE A 137 -0.34 -8.27 0.09
CA ILE A 137 -0.29 -7.58 -1.19
C ILE A 137 -0.52 -6.10 -0.91
N ASN A 138 0.43 -5.27 -1.26
CA ASN A 138 0.31 -3.82 -1.10
C ASN A 138 -0.20 -3.21 -2.41
N LEU A 139 -1.40 -2.61 -2.39
CA LEU A 139 -2.10 -2.09 -3.56
C LEU A 139 -2.25 -0.55 -3.48
N PRO A 140 -1.15 0.22 -3.71
CA PRO A 140 -1.19 1.68 -3.77
C PRO A 140 -1.81 2.18 -5.07
N VAL A 141 -1.97 3.51 -5.17
CA VAL A 141 -2.36 4.23 -6.40
C VAL A 141 -1.26 5.14 -6.88
N LEU A 142 -1.22 5.41 -8.19
CA LEU A 142 -0.20 6.25 -8.82
C LEU A 142 -0.48 7.74 -8.56
N LYS A 143 0.25 8.34 -7.62
CA LYS A 143 0.10 9.78 -7.29
C LYS A 143 1.37 10.41 -6.76
N ASP A 144 1.54 11.72 -7.04
CA ASP A 144 2.52 12.56 -6.38
C ASP A 144 2.13 12.88 -4.94
N HIS A 145 3.05 13.48 -4.23
CA HIS A 145 2.82 13.98 -2.87
C HIS A 145 3.71 15.18 -2.59
N VAL A 146 3.11 16.27 -2.13
CA VAL A 146 3.79 17.56 -1.92
C VAL A 146 5.00 17.49 -0.99
N LEU A 147 5.04 16.55 -0.04
CA LEU A 147 6.14 16.42 0.92
C LEU A 147 7.11 15.29 0.58
N SER A 148 6.64 14.11 0.22
CA SER A 148 7.48 12.92 -0.02
C SER A 148 7.84 12.70 -1.49
N GLY A 149 7.49 13.62 -2.38
CA GLY A 149 7.63 13.46 -3.82
C GLY A 149 6.54 12.59 -4.42
N VAL A 150 6.50 11.33 -4.08
CA VAL A 150 5.43 10.40 -4.48
C VAL A 150 4.75 9.75 -3.28
N SER A 151 3.54 9.24 -3.49
CA SER A 151 2.77 8.46 -2.52
C SER A 151 2.38 7.14 -3.17
N LEU A 152 3.31 6.19 -3.15
CA LEU A 152 3.19 4.88 -3.77
C LEU A 152 3.22 3.77 -2.70
N SER A 153 3.91 2.66 -2.96
CA SER A 153 3.84 1.45 -2.15
C SER A 153 4.36 1.66 -0.72
N MET A 154 5.56 2.22 -0.59
CA MET A 154 6.18 2.37 0.72
C MET A 154 5.41 3.34 1.62
N LYS A 155 4.94 4.46 1.06
CA LYS A 155 4.13 5.43 1.80
C LYS A 155 2.71 4.93 2.08
N ASN A 156 2.19 3.95 1.35
CA ASN A 156 0.88 3.35 1.61
C ASN A 156 0.79 2.76 3.02
N HIS A 157 1.90 2.31 3.60
CA HIS A 157 1.97 1.80 4.97
C HIS A 157 1.81 2.88 6.06
N PHE A 158 1.76 4.17 5.72
CA PHE A 158 1.28 5.17 6.67
C PHE A 158 -0.18 4.91 7.10
N GLY A 159 -0.98 4.23 6.26
CA GLY A 159 -2.30 3.72 6.64
C GLY A 159 -2.27 2.53 7.61
N SER A 160 -1.10 1.96 7.89
CA SER A 160 -0.93 0.81 8.78
C SER A 160 -0.59 1.20 10.23
N ILE A 161 -0.39 2.50 10.52
CA ILE A 161 0.01 3.01 11.84
C ILE A 161 -0.99 4.02 12.40
N THR A 162 -0.88 4.29 13.73
CA THR A 162 -1.84 5.12 14.47
C THR A 162 -1.79 6.60 14.09
N LEU A 163 -0.59 7.18 14.02
CA LEU A 163 -0.37 8.63 13.90
C LEU A 163 0.45 9.02 12.66
N PRO A 164 0.02 8.64 11.43
CA PRO A 164 0.79 8.91 10.22
C PRO A 164 1.04 10.41 9.97
N GLN A 165 0.18 11.31 10.50
CA GLN A 165 0.36 12.76 10.36
C GLN A 165 1.66 13.24 10.99
N SER A 166 2.11 12.60 12.06
CA SER A 166 3.34 12.94 12.76
C SER A 166 4.62 12.61 11.96
N CYS A 167 4.47 11.84 10.86
CA CYS A 167 5.55 11.34 10.02
C CYS A 167 5.75 12.16 8.73
N HIS A 168 5.26 13.41 8.67
CA HIS A 168 5.33 14.24 7.48
C HIS A 168 6.46 15.28 7.50
N GLY A 169 7.25 15.37 8.58
CA GLY A 169 8.46 16.19 8.61
C GLY A 169 9.58 15.63 7.71
N GLY A 170 10.55 16.47 7.32
CA GLY A 170 11.75 16.05 6.61
C GLY A 170 11.50 15.30 5.28
N ASN A 171 10.48 15.67 4.50
CA ASN A 171 10.04 14.92 3.33
C ASN A 171 9.60 13.46 3.65
N CYS A 172 9.03 13.26 4.84
CA CYS A 172 8.63 11.96 5.37
C CYS A 172 9.79 10.97 5.63
N GLU A 173 11.03 11.46 5.68
CA GLU A 173 12.23 10.69 5.97
C GLU A 173 12.71 10.99 7.41
N PRO A 174 13.14 9.99 8.22
CA PRO A 174 13.34 8.57 7.86
C PRO A 174 12.09 7.67 8.03
N TYR A 175 10.94 8.24 8.26
CA TYR A 175 9.73 7.51 8.70
C TYR A 175 9.24 6.47 7.68
N ILE A 176 9.27 6.80 6.35
CA ILE A 176 8.86 5.85 5.31
C ILE A 176 9.82 4.67 5.29
N SER A 177 11.14 4.93 5.26
CA SER A 177 12.16 3.89 5.16
C SER A 177 12.15 2.99 6.40
N ASN A 178 12.14 3.56 7.61
CA ASN A 178 12.16 2.80 8.86
C ASN A 178 10.87 1.98 9.06
N LEU A 179 9.70 2.55 8.73
CA LEU A 179 8.44 1.82 8.80
C LEU A 179 8.46 0.57 7.91
N ASN A 180 8.92 0.71 6.66
CA ASN A 180 8.98 -0.42 5.72
C ASN A 180 10.10 -1.41 6.05
N ASN A 181 11.14 -1.01 6.79
CA ASN A 181 12.19 -1.91 7.25
C ASN A 181 11.76 -2.77 8.46
N HIS A 182 10.64 -2.45 9.09
CA HIS A 182 10.13 -3.27 10.19
C HIS A 182 9.71 -4.66 9.66
N PRO A 183 10.08 -5.78 10.36
CA PRO A 183 9.80 -7.15 9.91
C PRO A 183 8.35 -7.40 9.52
N LEU A 184 7.39 -6.86 10.26
CA LEU A 184 5.96 -7.01 9.96
C LEU A 184 5.54 -6.49 8.58
N ILE A 185 6.26 -5.54 8.00
CA ILE A 185 6.00 -5.07 6.65
C ILE A 185 6.93 -5.76 5.66
N LYS A 186 8.25 -5.73 5.94
CA LYS A 186 9.27 -6.25 5.04
C LYS A 186 9.07 -7.74 4.73
N GLU A 187 8.81 -8.57 5.73
CA GLU A 187 8.71 -10.02 5.58
C GLU A 187 7.33 -10.47 5.10
N LYS A 188 6.27 -9.72 5.46
CA LYS A 188 4.90 -10.07 5.05
C LYS A 188 4.55 -9.60 3.65
N THR A 189 5.19 -8.53 3.13
CA THR A 189 4.87 -8.00 1.79
C THR A 189 5.46 -8.89 0.71
N SER A 190 4.62 -9.71 0.11
CA SER A 190 5.01 -10.65 -0.95
C SER A 190 4.90 -10.04 -2.34
N LEU A 191 3.99 -9.07 -2.52
CA LEU A 191 3.75 -8.41 -3.80
C LEU A 191 3.34 -6.95 -3.58
N VAL A 192 3.83 -6.08 -4.43
CA VAL A 192 3.29 -4.73 -4.63
C VAL A 192 2.62 -4.67 -6.00
N LEU A 193 1.37 -4.22 -6.03
CA LEU A 193 0.59 -4.04 -7.25
C LEU A 193 0.01 -2.63 -7.26
N CYS A 194 0.66 -1.70 -7.95
CA CYS A 194 0.18 -0.32 -8.03
C CYS A 194 -0.96 -0.22 -9.05
N ASP A 195 -2.10 0.27 -8.59
CA ASP A 195 -3.20 0.72 -9.44
C ASP A 195 -2.78 2.04 -10.11
N ALA A 196 -2.29 1.92 -11.32
CA ALA A 196 -1.86 3.02 -12.18
C ALA A 196 -2.79 3.20 -13.38
N LEU A 197 -4.07 2.82 -13.26
CA LEU A 197 -5.08 3.07 -14.30
C LEU A 197 -5.27 4.57 -14.51
N LEU A 198 -5.28 5.31 -13.43
CA LEU A 198 -5.35 6.77 -13.39
C LEU A 198 -4.14 7.31 -12.62
N GLY A 199 -3.83 8.59 -12.74
CA GLY A 199 -2.73 9.20 -12.01
C GLY A 199 -2.96 10.63 -11.58
N ILE A 200 -2.32 11.02 -10.46
CA ILE A 200 -2.12 12.40 -10.03
C ILE A 200 -0.64 12.72 -10.14
N TYR A 201 -0.29 13.70 -10.95
CA TYR A 201 1.11 14.07 -11.16
C TYR A 201 1.47 15.45 -10.59
N HIS A 202 0.48 16.22 -10.12
CA HIS A 202 0.70 17.54 -9.54
C HIS A 202 -0.34 17.89 -8.46
N GLY A 203 0.14 18.32 -7.29
CA GLY A 203 -0.73 18.78 -6.20
C GLY A 203 -1.29 17.65 -5.32
N GLY A 204 -0.83 16.43 -5.49
CA GLY A 204 -1.23 15.31 -4.62
C GLY A 204 -0.86 15.51 -3.14
N PRO A 205 -1.41 14.68 -2.27
CA PRO A 205 -2.10 13.41 -2.54
C PRO A 205 -3.62 13.52 -2.73
N TYR A 206 -4.20 14.71 -2.73
CA TYR A 206 -5.64 14.95 -2.83
C TYR A 206 -6.03 15.49 -4.20
N GLY A 207 -7.34 15.55 -4.46
CA GLY A 207 -7.89 15.99 -5.73
C GLY A 207 -8.26 14.83 -6.65
N PRO A 208 -8.85 15.15 -7.82
CA PRO A 208 -9.18 14.16 -8.82
C PRO A 208 -7.94 13.68 -9.57
N PRO A 209 -8.00 12.51 -10.22
CA PRO A 209 -6.95 12.10 -11.16
C PRO A 209 -6.86 13.09 -12.33
N GLN A 210 -5.64 13.28 -12.82
CA GLN A 210 -5.32 14.29 -13.82
C GLN A 210 -4.96 13.66 -15.18
N TRP A 211 -4.71 12.34 -15.19
CA TRP A 211 -4.39 11.66 -16.44
C TRP A 211 -4.82 10.18 -16.39
N ILE A 212 -5.17 9.64 -17.56
CA ILE A 212 -5.50 8.23 -17.77
C ILE A 212 -4.23 7.51 -18.21
N ASN A 213 -3.71 6.61 -17.37
CA ASN A 213 -2.46 5.89 -17.63
C ASN A 213 -2.70 4.45 -18.13
N ARG A 214 -3.77 3.78 -17.70
CA ARG A 214 -4.20 2.45 -18.17
C ARG A 214 -3.18 1.34 -17.93
N GLN A 215 -2.46 1.39 -16.83
CA GLN A 215 -1.44 0.39 -16.47
C GLN A 215 -1.69 -0.12 -15.05
N LEU A 216 -1.21 -1.33 -14.79
CA LEU A 216 -0.92 -1.85 -13.46
C LEU A 216 0.59 -2.07 -13.38
N LEU A 217 1.22 -1.72 -12.27
CA LEU A 217 2.64 -1.98 -12.05
C LEU A 217 2.74 -3.05 -10.95
N ALA A 218 3.48 -4.12 -11.20
CA ALA A 218 3.69 -5.18 -10.24
C ALA A 218 5.19 -5.40 -9.98
N SER A 219 5.56 -5.62 -8.73
CA SER A 219 6.93 -5.96 -8.33
C SER A 219 6.95 -6.65 -6.95
N THR A 220 7.92 -7.50 -6.73
CA THR A 220 8.27 -7.97 -5.37
C THR A 220 9.25 -7.00 -4.68
N ASP A 221 9.79 -6.03 -5.40
CA ASP A 221 10.66 -4.97 -4.90
C ASP A 221 9.87 -3.65 -4.78
N PRO A 222 9.52 -3.19 -3.55
CA PRO A 222 8.75 -1.98 -3.35
C PRO A 222 9.51 -0.70 -3.73
N VAL A 223 10.85 -0.71 -3.66
CA VAL A 223 11.68 0.44 -4.01
C VAL A 223 11.75 0.61 -5.53
N ALA A 224 11.94 -0.49 -6.27
CA ALA A 224 11.92 -0.51 -7.73
C ALA A 224 10.55 -0.09 -8.28
N LEU A 225 9.47 -0.54 -7.66
CA LEU A 225 8.12 -0.11 -8.05
C LEU A 225 7.91 1.39 -7.83
N ASP A 226 8.27 1.91 -6.65
CA ASP A 226 8.11 3.33 -6.32
C ASP A 226 9.01 4.21 -7.21
N TYR A 227 10.23 3.75 -7.54
CA TYR A 227 11.11 4.42 -8.50
C TYR A 227 10.48 4.47 -9.89
N THR A 228 9.97 3.34 -10.39
CA THR A 228 9.30 3.25 -11.70
C THR A 228 8.06 4.14 -11.76
N GLY A 229 7.22 4.10 -10.73
CA GLY A 229 6.04 4.97 -10.61
C GLY A 229 6.41 6.46 -10.57
N MET A 230 7.49 6.83 -9.85
CA MET A 230 8.03 8.18 -9.84
C MET A 230 8.48 8.61 -11.26
N GLN A 231 9.13 7.74 -12.02
CA GLN A 231 9.56 8.06 -13.39
C GLN A 231 8.38 8.25 -14.34
N LEU A 232 7.31 7.47 -14.19
CA LEU A 232 6.05 7.69 -14.95
C LEU A 232 5.45 9.06 -14.64
N ILE A 233 5.35 9.42 -13.37
CA ILE A 233 4.88 10.74 -12.93
C ILE A 233 5.81 11.84 -13.48
N ASN A 234 7.13 11.68 -13.38
CA ASN A 234 8.10 12.65 -13.88
C ASN A 234 8.03 12.83 -15.40
N LYS A 235 7.75 11.76 -16.15
CA LYS A 235 7.50 11.87 -17.60
C LYS A 235 6.32 12.81 -17.88
N ARG A 236 5.19 12.59 -17.18
CA ARG A 236 4.01 13.44 -17.33
C ARG A 236 4.27 14.89 -16.89
N ARG A 237 4.97 15.07 -15.79
CA ARG A 237 5.37 16.40 -15.27
C ARG A 237 6.23 17.18 -16.27
N ARG A 238 7.18 16.51 -16.94
CA ARG A 238 8.01 17.17 -17.99
C ARG A 238 7.20 17.66 -19.15
N GLU A 239 6.18 16.91 -19.60
CA GLU A 239 5.27 17.31 -20.67
C GLU A 239 4.53 18.63 -20.35
N ASP A 240 4.24 18.87 -19.05
CA ASP A 240 3.59 20.07 -18.56
C ASP A 240 4.59 21.13 -18.00
N GLY A 241 5.89 20.98 -18.24
CA GLY A 241 6.93 21.92 -17.80
C GLY A 241 7.18 21.95 -16.30
N LEU A 242 6.75 20.93 -15.56
CA LEU A 242 6.90 20.85 -14.11
C LEU A 242 8.25 20.21 -13.72
N ARG A 243 8.76 20.59 -12.54
CA ARG A 243 10.02 20.03 -12.00
C ARG A 243 9.85 18.55 -11.63
N SER A 244 10.96 17.80 -11.78
CA SER A 244 11.08 16.42 -11.30
C SER A 244 10.87 16.29 -9.79
N LEU A 245 10.37 15.13 -9.35
CA LEU A 245 10.15 14.78 -7.94
C LEU A 245 11.34 14.11 -7.26
N GLU A 246 12.42 13.82 -7.98
CA GLU A 246 13.58 13.07 -7.46
C GLU A 246 14.18 13.67 -6.19
N LYS A 247 14.27 15.02 -6.12
CA LYS A 247 14.80 15.71 -4.94
C LYS A 247 13.89 15.60 -3.72
N ALA A 248 12.58 15.42 -3.93
CA ALA A 248 11.62 15.26 -2.85
C ALA A 248 11.47 13.79 -2.43
N THR A 249 11.77 12.84 -3.32
CA THR A 249 11.61 11.39 -3.08
C THR A 249 12.88 10.80 -2.44
N ILE A 250 13.27 11.35 -1.29
CA ILE A 250 14.51 10.99 -0.60
C ILE A 250 14.48 9.56 -0.10
N TYR A 251 13.33 9.08 0.34
CA TYR A 251 13.17 7.77 0.96
C TYR A 251 13.60 6.59 0.07
N LEU A 252 13.56 6.72 -1.25
CA LEU A 252 14.02 5.65 -2.14
C LEU A 252 15.49 5.29 -1.91
N ARG A 253 16.35 6.30 -1.74
CA ARG A 253 17.77 6.07 -1.45
C ARG A 253 17.98 5.47 -0.06
N SER A 254 17.24 5.95 0.94
CA SER A 254 17.31 5.42 2.30
C SER A 254 16.83 3.98 2.36
N ALA A 255 15.71 3.68 1.69
CA ALA A 255 15.17 2.34 1.58
C ALA A 255 16.13 1.35 0.88
N ALA A 256 16.77 1.79 -0.21
CA ALA A 256 17.78 0.98 -0.89
C ALA A 256 18.99 0.69 0.01
N ARG A 257 19.46 1.67 0.78
CA ARG A 257 20.55 1.47 1.77
C ARG A 257 20.17 0.49 2.89
N LEU A 258 18.89 0.41 3.25
CA LEU A 258 18.37 -0.54 4.22
C LEU A 258 18.11 -1.94 3.62
N GLY A 259 18.41 -2.15 2.34
CA GLY A 259 18.21 -3.43 1.66
C GLY A 259 16.73 -3.78 1.45
N LEU A 260 15.88 -2.77 1.23
CA LEU A 260 14.45 -2.96 0.95
C LEU A 260 14.16 -3.16 -0.54
N GLY A 261 15.16 -2.97 -1.40
CA GLY A 261 15.07 -3.06 -2.84
C GLY A 261 16.03 -2.11 -3.53
N THR A 262 15.86 -1.90 -4.84
CA THR A 262 16.76 -1.05 -5.64
C THR A 262 16.06 0.16 -6.23
N ASN A 263 16.74 1.30 -6.21
CA ASN A 263 16.37 2.51 -6.98
C ASN A 263 17.36 2.80 -8.12
N ASP A 264 18.20 1.82 -8.46
CA ASP A 264 19.15 1.91 -9.56
C ASP A 264 18.43 1.45 -10.86
N PRO A 265 18.27 2.33 -11.86
CA PRO A 265 17.59 1.98 -13.12
C PRO A 265 18.30 0.87 -13.91
N GLU A 266 19.61 0.67 -13.72
CA GLU A 266 20.35 -0.39 -14.40
C GLU A 266 20.06 -1.78 -13.82
N LEU A 267 19.51 -1.84 -12.59
CA LEU A 267 19.14 -3.08 -11.91
C LEU A 267 17.63 -3.36 -11.96
N ILE A 268 16.85 -2.49 -12.60
CA ILE A 268 15.39 -2.66 -12.75
C ILE A 268 15.08 -3.18 -14.15
N ASP A 269 14.66 -4.43 -14.22
CA ASP A 269 14.16 -5.02 -15.46
C ASP A 269 12.66 -4.74 -15.60
N LEU A 270 12.28 -3.87 -16.55
CA LEU A 270 10.90 -3.49 -16.82
C LEU A 270 10.30 -4.33 -17.95
N VAL A 271 9.46 -5.29 -17.57
CA VAL A 271 8.78 -6.18 -18.51
C VAL A 271 7.35 -5.68 -18.75
N ASN A 272 7.00 -5.47 -20.02
CA ASN A 272 5.63 -5.17 -20.45
C ASN A 272 4.93 -6.45 -20.92
N VAL A 273 3.72 -6.69 -20.44
CA VAL A 273 2.88 -7.84 -20.76
C VAL A 273 1.53 -7.41 -21.30
#